data_b352e87c15e041982f19b060cc16b461
#
_entry.id   b352e87c15e041982f19b060cc16b461
#
_cell.length_a   1.000
_cell.length_b   1.000
_cell.length_c   1.000
_cell.angle_alpha   90.00
_cell.angle_beta   90.00
_cell.angle_gamma   90.00
#
_symmetry.space_group_name_H-M   'P 1'
#
loop_
_entity.id
_entity.type
_entity.pdbx_description
1 polymer ?
#
loop_
_entity_poly.entity_id
_entity_poly.type
_entity_poly.pdbx_seq_one_letter_code
_entity_poly.pdbx_strand_id
1 'polypeptide(L)'
;MAKVRAAVVGGGIIGLAVARELLHRIDGLELTLFEKETRVAAHQTGHNSGVVHAGLYYTPGSLKARLCLRGVTLLRQYAQEKGVRYEECGKVVIAHDSSEIARMNAIFERAVSNGVPDVRLLDGGAIRDIEPHARGVAAIHSPRTAIIDYVAVAEALAGDVGAAGGRVRLGTEVVGLESRAREAVVTTSRGTESFDLVVTCAGLHSDRVAVLSGESRSPRVVPFSGDYFLVQPERSSLVKGLIYPVPDPRYPFLGVHLTKRIDGRIMLGPNAFLALGREAYTRRDWSVRDTASAIGFPGFWRFARGNVAAAVREARTVLSAEAFVREAQKYVPDVCRADVTRGPRGIRAQAMNADGSLEDDFVITGAHRVIHVRNAPSPGATSSLAIAEYVVDEALARATG
;
A
#
# COMPACT_ATOMS: atom_id res chain seq x y z
N MET A 1 15.37 29.30 -23.15
CA MET A 1 15.78 28.65 -21.88
C MET A 1 15.95 27.16 -22.14
N ALA A 2 16.96 26.51 -21.56
CA ALA A 2 17.07 25.05 -21.63
C ALA A 2 15.84 24.45 -20.96
N LYS A 3 15.26 23.42 -21.58
CA LYS A 3 14.10 22.73 -21.01
C LYS A 3 14.54 21.92 -19.79
N VAL A 4 13.79 21.99 -18.70
CA VAL A 4 14.01 21.17 -17.51
C VAL A 4 13.70 19.72 -17.85
N ARG A 5 14.60 18.80 -17.50
CA ARG A 5 14.46 17.35 -17.73
C ARG A 5 14.28 16.63 -16.39
N ALA A 6 13.19 15.88 -16.24
CA ALA A 6 12.97 15.06 -15.07
C ALA A 6 12.79 13.58 -15.39
N ALA A 7 13.23 12.74 -14.46
CA ALA A 7 12.98 11.32 -14.52
C ALA A 7 12.19 10.84 -13.30
N VAL A 8 11.27 9.90 -13.52
CA VAL A 8 10.60 9.13 -12.45
C VAL A 8 10.94 7.66 -12.62
N VAL A 9 11.34 7.00 -11.52
CA VAL A 9 11.71 5.58 -11.53
C VAL A 9 10.63 4.77 -10.81
N GLY A 10 9.91 3.94 -11.58
CA GLY A 10 8.83 3.07 -11.14
C GLY A 10 7.45 3.47 -11.69
N GLY A 11 6.83 2.56 -12.44
CA GLY A 11 5.49 2.70 -13.04
C GLY A 11 4.35 2.19 -12.16
N GLY A 12 4.55 2.19 -10.83
CA GLY A 12 3.48 2.00 -9.86
C GLY A 12 2.64 3.26 -9.67
N ILE A 13 1.53 3.16 -8.92
CA ILE A 13 0.57 4.27 -8.75
C ILE A 13 1.22 5.56 -8.20
N ILE A 14 2.19 5.45 -7.28
CA ILE A 14 2.88 6.63 -6.72
C ILE A 14 3.77 7.28 -7.77
N GLY A 15 4.56 6.50 -8.53
CA GLY A 15 5.43 7.05 -9.57
C GLY A 15 4.65 7.71 -10.71
N LEU A 16 3.53 7.13 -11.11
CA LEU A 16 2.64 7.71 -12.12
C LEU A 16 1.96 8.99 -11.61
N ALA A 17 1.53 9.02 -10.35
CA ALA A 17 0.98 10.22 -9.72
C ALA A 17 2.02 11.35 -9.64
N VAL A 18 3.27 11.03 -9.22
CA VAL A 18 4.38 12.00 -9.20
C VAL A 18 4.70 12.51 -10.61
N ALA A 19 4.76 11.63 -11.60
CA ALA A 19 5.02 12.03 -12.99
C ALA A 19 3.97 13.00 -13.52
N ARG A 20 2.67 12.68 -13.26
CA ARG A 20 1.54 13.55 -13.62
C ARG A 20 1.64 14.91 -12.90
N GLU A 21 1.93 14.92 -11.61
CA GLU A 21 2.01 16.14 -10.80
C GLU A 21 3.19 17.03 -11.25
N LEU A 22 4.36 16.45 -11.56
CA LEU A 22 5.50 17.19 -12.12
C LEU A 22 5.15 17.88 -13.44
N LEU A 23 4.47 17.16 -14.35
CA LEU A 23 4.03 17.72 -15.64
C LEU A 23 2.98 18.82 -15.46
N HIS A 24 2.15 18.73 -14.42
CA HIS A 24 1.14 19.76 -14.13
C HIS A 24 1.75 21.02 -13.49
N ARG A 25 2.85 20.88 -12.73
CA ARG A 25 3.45 21.98 -11.94
C ARG A 25 4.60 22.69 -12.64
N ILE A 26 5.21 22.07 -13.65
CA ILE A 26 6.41 22.61 -14.32
C ILE A 26 6.15 22.74 -15.82
N ASP A 27 5.95 23.96 -16.28
CA ASP A 27 5.73 24.24 -17.69
C ASP A 27 6.92 23.83 -18.56
N GLY A 28 6.66 23.17 -19.67
CA GLY A 28 7.68 22.77 -20.63
C GLY A 28 8.62 21.64 -20.15
N LEU A 29 8.26 20.93 -19.09
CA LEU A 29 9.02 19.81 -18.56
C LEU A 29 9.16 18.67 -19.57
N GLU A 30 10.39 18.21 -19.80
CA GLU A 30 10.67 16.96 -20.49
C GLU A 30 10.74 15.82 -19.47
N LEU A 31 9.67 15.05 -19.33
CA LEU A 31 9.57 13.97 -18.34
C LEU A 31 9.73 12.61 -18.97
N THR A 32 10.55 11.75 -18.36
CA THR A 32 10.65 10.32 -18.67
C THR A 32 10.37 9.49 -17.42
N LEU A 33 9.42 8.57 -17.49
CA LEU A 33 9.18 7.56 -16.48
C LEU A 33 9.78 6.22 -16.95
N PHE A 34 10.61 5.62 -16.10
CA PHE A 34 11.22 4.31 -16.34
C PHE A 34 10.50 3.23 -15.52
N GLU A 35 10.04 2.17 -16.19
CA GLU A 35 9.45 0.99 -15.57
C GLU A 35 10.16 -0.27 -16.11
N LYS A 36 10.60 -1.13 -15.20
CA LYS A 36 11.33 -2.37 -15.57
C LYS A 36 10.42 -3.41 -16.22
N GLU A 37 9.14 -3.40 -15.86
CA GLU A 37 8.16 -4.33 -16.41
C GLU A 37 7.60 -3.87 -17.76
N THR A 38 6.94 -4.78 -18.45
CA THR A 38 6.33 -4.51 -19.76
C THR A 38 4.97 -3.81 -19.65
N ARG A 39 4.50 -3.54 -18.44
CA ARG A 39 3.25 -2.83 -18.14
C ARG A 39 3.38 -2.02 -16.85
N VAL A 40 2.57 -0.99 -16.70
CA VAL A 40 2.42 -0.26 -15.43
C VAL A 40 1.67 -1.10 -14.39
N ALA A 41 1.75 -0.73 -13.14
CA ALA A 41 1.04 -1.37 -12.03
C ALA A 41 1.29 -2.88 -11.86
N ALA A 42 2.41 -3.39 -12.35
CA ALA A 42 2.71 -4.83 -12.36
C ALA A 42 2.88 -5.45 -10.97
N HIS A 43 3.30 -4.65 -9.99
CA HIS A 43 3.62 -5.10 -8.64
C HIS A 43 2.55 -4.72 -7.60
N GLN A 44 2.91 -4.09 -6.47
CA GLN A 44 2.02 -3.79 -5.34
C GLN A 44 0.71 -3.09 -5.74
N THR A 45 0.74 -2.24 -6.76
CA THR A 45 -0.45 -1.55 -7.29
C THR A 45 -1.48 -2.53 -7.86
N GLY A 46 -1.04 -3.61 -8.49
CA GLY A 46 -1.90 -4.67 -9.03
C GLY A 46 -2.20 -5.80 -8.05
N HIS A 47 -1.55 -5.81 -6.87
CA HIS A 47 -1.60 -6.93 -5.92
C HIS A 47 -1.98 -6.46 -4.51
N ASN A 48 -3.13 -5.76 -4.39
CA ASN A 48 -3.66 -5.23 -3.13
C ASN A 48 -5.16 -5.56 -2.97
N SER A 49 -5.74 -5.10 -1.87
CA SER A 49 -7.15 -5.35 -1.54
C SER A 49 -8.14 -4.44 -2.27
N GLY A 50 -7.69 -3.39 -2.92
CA GLY A 50 -8.57 -2.40 -3.56
C GLY A 50 -9.25 -1.43 -2.61
N VAL A 51 -8.91 -1.43 -1.32
CA VAL A 51 -9.56 -0.58 -0.30
C VAL A 51 -9.02 0.85 -0.35
N VAL A 52 -9.93 1.81 -0.40
CA VAL A 52 -9.66 3.24 -0.15
C VAL A 52 -9.84 3.49 1.34
N HIS A 53 -8.72 3.61 2.05
CA HIS A 53 -8.71 3.74 3.51
C HIS A 53 -9.17 5.12 3.96
N ALA A 54 -10.01 5.19 5.02
CA ALA A 54 -10.55 6.44 5.55
C ALA A 54 -9.69 7.12 6.63
N GLY A 55 -8.57 6.51 7.06
CA GLY A 55 -7.69 7.13 8.08
C GLY A 55 -8.00 6.77 9.53
N LEU A 56 -8.76 5.68 9.80
CA LEU A 56 -9.22 5.28 11.13
C LEU A 56 -8.08 5.04 12.15
N TYR A 57 -6.96 4.48 11.72
CA TYR A 57 -5.95 3.90 12.61
C TYR A 57 -4.73 4.78 12.86
N TYR A 58 -4.51 5.81 12.03
CA TYR A 58 -3.25 6.54 11.98
C TYR A 58 -3.11 7.54 13.13
N THR A 59 -1.90 7.72 13.62
CA THR A 59 -1.61 8.70 14.66
C THR A 59 -1.98 10.10 14.17
N PRO A 60 -2.83 10.84 14.90
CA PRO A 60 -3.20 12.19 14.52
C PRO A 60 -1.98 13.08 14.30
N GLY A 61 -2.00 13.87 13.22
CA GLY A 61 -0.91 14.76 12.83
C GLY A 61 0.25 14.09 12.09
N SER A 62 0.34 12.75 12.06
CA SER A 62 1.34 12.04 11.25
C SER A 62 1.19 12.34 9.75
N LEU A 63 2.28 12.19 9.00
CA LEU A 63 2.26 12.37 7.55
C LEU A 63 1.26 11.40 6.91
N LYS A 64 1.23 10.15 7.37
CA LYS A 64 0.29 9.13 6.95
C LYS A 64 -1.18 9.53 7.16
N ALA A 65 -1.54 10.11 8.32
CA ALA A 65 -2.91 10.58 8.58
C ALA A 65 -3.30 11.72 7.64
N ARG A 66 -2.46 12.75 7.51
CA ARG A 66 -2.69 13.92 6.65
C ARG A 66 -2.84 13.54 5.18
N LEU A 67 -1.87 12.77 4.65
CA LEU A 67 -1.87 12.38 3.24
C LEU A 67 -2.96 11.35 2.91
N CYS A 68 -3.41 10.55 3.90
CA CYS A 68 -4.55 9.65 3.68
C CYS A 68 -5.85 10.43 3.45
N LEU A 69 -6.19 11.37 4.32
CA LEU A 69 -7.41 12.18 4.19
C LEU A 69 -7.42 13.02 2.91
N ARG A 70 -6.29 13.69 2.62
CA ARG A 70 -6.15 14.43 1.36
C ARG A 70 -6.27 13.49 0.16
N GLY A 71 -5.62 12.31 0.23
CA GLY A 71 -5.61 11.30 -0.83
C GLY A 71 -6.99 10.74 -1.14
N VAL A 72 -7.83 10.48 -0.13
CA VAL A 72 -9.23 10.04 -0.33
C VAL A 72 -9.99 11.05 -1.18
N THR A 73 -9.88 12.34 -0.86
CA THR A 73 -10.55 13.42 -1.59
C THR A 73 -10.08 13.48 -3.05
N LEU A 74 -8.77 13.52 -3.25
CA LEU A 74 -8.17 13.58 -4.59
C LEU A 74 -8.49 12.33 -5.42
N LEU A 75 -8.38 11.15 -4.82
CA LEU A 75 -8.63 9.88 -5.52
C LEU A 75 -10.10 9.75 -5.94
N ARG A 76 -11.04 10.18 -5.08
CA ARG A 76 -12.47 10.19 -5.42
C ARG A 76 -12.76 11.12 -6.60
N GLN A 77 -12.23 12.36 -6.57
CA GLN A 77 -12.37 13.31 -7.66
C GLN A 77 -11.76 12.76 -8.95
N TYR A 78 -10.54 12.25 -8.87
CA TYR A 78 -9.85 11.67 -10.01
C TYR A 78 -10.59 10.47 -10.61
N ALA A 79 -11.10 9.57 -9.77
CA ALA A 79 -11.90 8.43 -10.22
C ALA A 79 -13.17 8.88 -10.96
N GLN A 80 -13.85 9.91 -10.46
CA GLN A 80 -15.02 10.50 -11.11
C GLN A 80 -14.66 11.13 -12.46
N GLU A 81 -13.59 11.92 -12.54
CA GLU A 81 -13.12 12.56 -13.77
C GLU A 81 -12.73 11.55 -14.85
N LYS A 82 -12.13 10.43 -14.45
CA LYS A 82 -11.62 9.40 -15.37
C LYS A 82 -12.61 8.25 -15.63
N GLY A 83 -13.79 8.28 -15.01
CA GLY A 83 -14.77 7.20 -15.13
C GLY A 83 -14.30 5.87 -14.50
N VAL A 84 -13.34 5.93 -13.57
CA VAL A 84 -12.91 4.76 -12.79
C VAL A 84 -13.96 4.46 -11.72
N ARG A 85 -14.43 3.20 -11.69
CA ARG A 85 -15.43 2.79 -10.70
C ARG A 85 -14.90 2.95 -9.28
N TYR A 86 -15.63 3.74 -8.48
CA TYR A 86 -15.39 4.01 -7.06
C TYR A 86 -16.67 3.72 -6.29
N GLU A 87 -16.60 2.90 -5.23
CA GLU A 87 -17.78 2.48 -4.48
C GLU A 87 -17.56 2.68 -2.99
N GLU A 88 -18.36 3.57 -2.35
CA GLU A 88 -18.42 3.71 -0.90
C GLU A 88 -19.28 2.57 -0.33
N CYS A 89 -18.65 1.41 -0.12
CA CYS A 89 -19.32 0.23 0.42
C CYS A 89 -19.36 0.19 1.95
N GLY A 90 -18.63 1.09 2.61
CA GLY A 90 -18.53 1.15 4.06
C GLY A 90 -17.60 0.08 4.67
N LYS A 91 -17.23 0.32 5.93
CA LYS A 91 -16.42 -0.58 6.75
C LYS A 91 -16.98 -0.66 8.16
N VAL A 92 -17.04 -1.88 8.70
CA VAL A 92 -17.23 -2.12 10.13
C VAL A 92 -15.94 -2.68 10.74
N VAL A 93 -15.49 -2.10 11.86
CA VAL A 93 -14.39 -2.63 12.67
C VAL A 93 -15.01 -3.21 13.92
N ILE A 94 -15.03 -4.53 14.02
CA ILE A 94 -15.83 -5.27 14.99
C ILE A 94 -14.98 -5.68 16.20
N ALA A 95 -15.46 -5.35 17.39
CA ALA A 95 -15.04 -5.96 18.65
C ALA A 95 -15.79 -7.29 18.82
N HIS A 96 -15.01 -8.39 18.83
CA HIS A 96 -15.56 -9.74 18.97
C HIS A 96 -16.09 -9.99 20.38
N ASP A 97 -15.36 -9.49 21.38
CA ASP A 97 -15.73 -9.59 22.79
C ASP A 97 -15.45 -8.30 23.56
N SER A 98 -15.86 -8.26 24.83
CA SER A 98 -15.72 -7.08 25.69
C SER A 98 -14.28 -6.63 25.95
N SER A 99 -13.30 -7.54 25.85
CA SER A 99 -11.88 -7.20 26.05
C SER A 99 -11.31 -6.29 24.95
N GLU A 100 -11.97 -6.24 23.81
CA GLU A 100 -11.56 -5.43 22.66
C GLU A 100 -12.17 -4.02 22.65
N ILE A 101 -13.21 -3.75 23.50
CA ILE A 101 -13.96 -2.47 23.50
C ILE A 101 -13.04 -1.29 23.79
N ALA A 102 -12.14 -1.39 24.76
CA ALA A 102 -11.23 -0.29 25.11
C ALA A 102 -10.33 0.10 23.93
N ARG A 103 -9.79 -0.90 23.20
CA ARG A 103 -8.97 -0.67 22.00
C ARG A 103 -9.81 -0.09 20.85
N MET A 104 -11.03 -0.59 20.68
CA MET A 104 -11.97 -0.07 19.68
C MET A 104 -12.27 1.41 19.93
N ASN A 105 -12.58 1.79 21.18
CA ASN A 105 -12.85 3.18 21.54
C ASN A 105 -11.66 4.10 21.27
N ALA A 106 -10.43 3.66 21.60
CA ALA A 106 -9.23 4.41 21.27
C ALA A 106 -9.03 4.61 19.75
N ILE A 107 -9.43 3.64 18.93
CA ILE A 107 -9.43 3.78 17.45
C ILE A 107 -10.51 4.77 17.02
N PHE A 108 -11.69 4.72 17.62
CA PHE A 108 -12.77 5.65 17.32
C PHE A 108 -12.39 7.10 17.64
N GLU A 109 -11.84 7.37 18.82
CA GLU A 109 -11.33 8.69 19.20
C GLU A 109 -10.26 9.19 18.22
N ARG A 110 -9.35 8.31 17.81
CA ARG A 110 -8.32 8.62 16.81
C ARG A 110 -8.94 8.95 15.45
N ALA A 111 -9.96 8.19 15.01
CA ALA A 111 -10.67 8.44 13.77
C ALA A 111 -11.39 9.80 13.77
N VAL A 112 -12.04 10.15 14.89
CA VAL A 112 -12.67 11.47 15.09
C VAL A 112 -11.62 12.57 15.07
N SER A 113 -10.52 12.40 15.79
CA SER A 113 -9.40 13.36 15.80
C SER A 113 -8.76 13.55 14.43
N ASN A 114 -8.72 12.51 13.60
CA ASN A 114 -8.27 12.59 12.21
C ASN A 114 -9.30 13.22 11.26
N GLY A 115 -10.53 13.54 11.73
CA GLY A 115 -11.57 14.10 10.87
C GLY A 115 -12.20 13.09 9.90
N VAL A 116 -12.20 11.80 10.24
CA VAL A 116 -12.88 10.78 9.42
C VAL A 116 -14.39 11.05 9.38
N PRO A 117 -14.99 11.29 8.21
CA PRO A 117 -16.39 11.70 8.13
C PRO A 117 -17.34 10.57 8.50
N ASP A 118 -18.45 10.94 9.16
CA ASP A 118 -19.60 10.08 9.47
C ASP A 118 -19.25 8.81 10.28
N VAL A 119 -18.05 8.74 10.90
CA VAL A 119 -17.67 7.61 11.73
C VAL A 119 -18.52 7.55 12.99
N ARG A 120 -19.00 6.34 13.35
CA ARG A 120 -19.87 6.16 14.53
C ARG A 120 -19.65 4.80 15.20
N LEU A 121 -19.99 4.74 16.48
CA LEU A 121 -20.03 3.49 17.24
C LEU A 121 -21.38 2.79 17.02
N LEU A 122 -21.34 1.47 16.97
CA LEU A 122 -22.50 0.59 16.89
C LEU A 122 -22.47 -0.40 18.05
N ASP A 123 -23.63 -0.71 18.60
CA ASP A 123 -23.82 -1.88 19.45
C ASP A 123 -23.91 -3.17 18.63
N GLY A 124 -23.92 -4.31 19.32
CA GLY A 124 -23.97 -5.61 18.66
C GLY A 124 -25.23 -5.87 17.83
N GLY A 125 -26.34 -5.21 18.14
CA GLY A 125 -27.58 -5.28 17.37
C GLY A 125 -27.47 -4.53 16.05
N ALA A 126 -27.02 -3.27 16.13
CA ALA A 126 -26.90 -2.36 14.98
C ALA A 126 -25.85 -2.81 13.94
N ILE A 127 -24.90 -3.70 14.32
CA ILE A 127 -23.97 -4.31 13.36
C ILE A 127 -24.74 -5.02 12.24
N ARG A 128 -25.81 -5.73 12.58
CA ARG A 128 -26.59 -6.53 11.61
C ARG A 128 -27.39 -5.69 10.63
N ASP A 129 -27.71 -4.45 10.98
CA ASP A 129 -28.39 -3.54 10.06
C ASP A 129 -27.46 -3.16 8.89
N ILE A 130 -26.13 -3.14 9.14
CA ILE A 130 -25.11 -2.85 8.13
C ILE A 130 -24.65 -4.15 7.44
N GLU A 131 -24.22 -5.14 8.24
CA GLU A 131 -23.69 -6.42 7.80
C GLU A 131 -24.51 -7.57 8.44
N PRO A 132 -25.55 -8.07 7.77
CA PRO A 132 -26.53 -9.00 8.37
C PRO A 132 -25.94 -10.30 8.92
N HIS A 133 -24.85 -10.78 8.31
CA HIS A 133 -24.16 -12.01 8.71
C HIS A 133 -23.04 -11.76 9.74
N ALA A 134 -22.71 -10.49 10.01
CA ALA A 134 -21.63 -10.19 10.97
C ALA A 134 -22.10 -10.32 12.42
N ARG A 135 -21.15 -10.65 13.30
CA ARG A 135 -21.35 -10.83 14.76
C ARG A 135 -20.23 -10.13 15.53
N GLY A 136 -20.59 -9.52 16.64
CA GLY A 136 -19.69 -8.89 17.60
C GLY A 136 -20.49 -8.20 18.70
N VAL A 137 -19.79 -7.69 19.72
CA VAL A 137 -20.41 -6.99 20.85
C VAL A 137 -20.57 -5.50 20.59
N ALA A 138 -19.69 -4.92 19.77
CA ALA A 138 -19.71 -3.53 19.33
C ALA A 138 -18.90 -3.36 18.04
N ALA A 139 -19.07 -2.25 17.34
CA ALA A 139 -18.23 -1.94 16.18
C ALA A 139 -18.04 -0.43 15.97
N ILE A 140 -17.02 -0.07 15.18
CA ILE A 140 -16.92 1.24 14.54
C ILE A 140 -17.46 1.07 13.12
N HIS A 141 -18.38 1.94 12.71
CA HIS A 141 -18.83 2.04 11.32
C HIS A 141 -18.21 3.28 10.66
N SER A 142 -17.55 3.06 9.55
CA SER A 142 -17.00 4.10 8.66
C SER A 142 -17.67 4.01 7.29
N PRO A 143 -18.79 4.70 7.07
CA PRO A 143 -19.60 4.55 5.86
C PRO A 143 -18.91 5.04 4.59
N ARG A 144 -17.95 5.97 4.71
CA ARG A 144 -17.22 6.55 3.58
C ARG A 144 -15.97 5.75 3.17
N THR A 145 -15.67 4.65 3.86
CA THR A 145 -14.61 3.74 3.37
C THR A 145 -15.06 3.11 2.07
N ALA A 146 -14.19 3.13 1.07
CA ALA A 146 -14.56 2.75 -0.29
C ALA A 146 -13.62 1.65 -0.86
N ILE A 147 -13.99 1.19 -2.04
CA ILE A 147 -13.19 0.27 -2.87
C ILE A 147 -13.03 0.83 -4.27
N ILE A 148 -11.90 0.50 -4.91
CA ILE A 148 -11.53 0.97 -6.25
C ILE A 148 -10.64 -0.06 -6.95
N ASP A 149 -10.54 0.03 -8.27
CA ASP A 149 -9.49 -0.65 -9.03
C ASP A 149 -8.25 0.24 -9.17
N TYR A 150 -7.21 -0.06 -8.39
CA TYR A 150 -5.96 0.70 -8.45
C TYR A 150 -5.16 0.47 -9.74
N VAL A 151 -5.41 -0.61 -10.48
CA VAL A 151 -4.81 -0.82 -11.81
C VAL A 151 -5.42 0.18 -12.79
N ALA A 152 -6.75 0.28 -12.81
CA ALA A 152 -7.45 1.25 -13.66
C ALA A 152 -7.04 2.70 -13.35
N VAL A 153 -6.85 3.04 -12.07
CA VAL A 153 -6.33 4.36 -11.66
C VAL A 153 -4.92 4.58 -12.23
N ALA A 154 -4.03 3.59 -12.10
CA ALA A 154 -2.66 3.70 -12.59
C ALA A 154 -2.59 3.81 -14.12
N GLU A 155 -3.43 3.07 -14.84
CA GLU A 155 -3.54 3.16 -16.30
C GLU A 155 -4.05 4.53 -16.74
N ALA A 156 -5.05 5.09 -16.05
CA ALA A 156 -5.54 6.45 -16.30
C ALA A 156 -4.44 7.50 -16.06
N LEU A 157 -3.66 7.37 -14.96
CA LEU A 157 -2.52 8.24 -14.68
C LEU A 157 -1.44 8.14 -15.77
N ALA A 158 -1.15 6.93 -16.27
CA ALA A 158 -0.21 6.74 -17.36
C ALA A 158 -0.70 7.41 -18.66
N GLY A 159 -2.01 7.35 -18.92
CA GLY A 159 -2.66 8.07 -20.02
C GLY A 159 -2.50 9.58 -19.89
N ASP A 160 -2.69 10.14 -18.68
CA ASP A 160 -2.50 11.57 -18.41
C ASP A 160 -1.04 12.00 -18.63
N VAL A 161 -0.08 11.18 -18.15
CA VAL A 161 1.35 11.44 -18.39
C VAL A 161 1.65 11.51 -19.88
N GLY A 162 1.12 10.56 -20.68
CA GLY A 162 1.29 10.55 -22.13
C GLY A 162 0.63 11.76 -22.81
N ALA A 163 -0.61 12.09 -22.42
CA ALA A 163 -1.34 13.23 -22.97
C ALA A 163 -0.66 14.58 -22.68
N ALA A 164 0.03 14.69 -21.54
CA ALA A 164 0.83 15.87 -21.16
C ALA A 164 2.24 15.88 -21.81
N GLY A 165 2.56 14.94 -22.72
CA GLY A 165 3.84 14.87 -23.41
C GLY A 165 4.95 14.13 -22.66
N GLY A 166 4.66 13.53 -21.51
CA GLY A 166 5.60 12.66 -20.79
C GLY A 166 5.81 11.33 -21.50
N ARG A 167 6.99 10.73 -21.34
CA ARG A 167 7.35 9.45 -21.94
C ARG A 167 7.36 8.36 -20.89
N VAL A 168 6.54 7.31 -21.06
CA VAL A 168 6.58 6.10 -20.23
C VAL A 168 7.38 5.02 -20.97
N ARG A 169 8.58 4.68 -20.43
CA ARG A 169 9.48 3.68 -20.99
C ARG A 169 9.36 2.38 -20.22
N LEU A 170 8.54 1.48 -20.73
CA LEU A 170 8.36 0.12 -20.20
C LEU A 170 9.55 -0.78 -20.58
N GLY A 171 9.75 -1.88 -19.85
CA GLY A 171 10.85 -2.83 -20.06
C GLY A 171 12.23 -2.15 -19.93
N THR A 172 12.34 -1.14 -19.07
CA THR A 172 13.55 -0.33 -18.92
C THR A 172 13.93 -0.22 -17.44
N GLU A 173 14.81 -1.11 -17.00
CA GLU A 173 15.29 -1.17 -15.62
C GLU A 173 16.35 -0.09 -15.37
N VAL A 174 16.23 0.65 -14.27
CA VAL A 174 17.26 1.55 -13.76
C VAL A 174 18.23 0.72 -12.92
N VAL A 175 19.49 0.65 -13.38
CA VAL A 175 20.56 -0.15 -12.79
C VAL A 175 21.66 0.69 -12.15
N GLY A 176 21.69 1.99 -12.42
CA GLY A 176 22.62 2.96 -11.84
C GLY A 176 21.95 4.32 -11.65
N LEU A 177 22.31 5.02 -10.58
CA LEU A 177 21.84 6.37 -10.28
C LEU A 177 22.94 7.13 -9.55
N GLU A 178 23.40 8.24 -10.13
CA GLU A 178 24.36 9.12 -9.50
C GLU A 178 23.72 10.47 -9.24
N SER A 179 23.78 10.94 -8.00
CA SER A 179 23.30 12.28 -7.61
C SER A 179 24.49 13.24 -7.60
N ARG A 180 24.49 14.21 -8.49
CA ARG A 180 25.50 15.25 -8.60
C ARG A 180 24.90 16.62 -8.24
N ALA A 181 25.73 17.61 -7.98
CA ALA A 181 25.28 18.94 -7.56
C ALA A 181 24.32 19.62 -8.57
N ARG A 182 24.55 19.42 -9.88
CA ARG A 182 23.79 20.10 -10.94
C ARG A 182 22.91 19.18 -11.78
N GLU A 183 23.14 17.88 -11.74
CA GLU A 183 22.41 16.89 -12.51
C GLU A 183 22.33 15.56 -11.76
N ALA A 184 21.40 14.70 -12.14
CA ALA A 184 21.39 13.30 -11.77
C ALA A 184 21.58 12.44 -13.02
N VAL A 185 22.47 11.44 -12.94
CA VAL A 185 22.75 10.52 -14.06
C VAL A 185 22.05 9.21 -13.81
N VAL A 186 21.16 8.83 -14.71
CA VAL A 186 20.39 7.58 -14.66
C VAL A 186 20.97 6.62 -15.68
N THR A 187 21.46 5.45 -15.23
CA THR A 187 21.87 4.35 -16.09
C THR A 187 20.78 3.29 -16.10
N THR A 188 20.33 2.95 -17.27
CA THR A 188 19.30 1.94 -17.50
C THR A 188 19.86 0.75 -18.25
N SER A 189 19.08 -0.32 -18.38
CA SER A 189 19.39 -1.46 -19.25
C SER A 189 19.55 -1.09 -20.74
N ARG A 190 19.19 0.17 -21.11
CA ARG A 190 19.21 0.64 -22.52
C ARG A 190 20.15 1.82 -22.79
N GLY A 191 20.84 2.32 -21.79
CA GLY A 191 21.77 3.46 -21.90
C GLY A 191 21.74 4.39 -20.70
N THR A 192 22.52 5.47 -20.78
CA THR A 192 22.71 6.45 -19.70
C THR A 192 22.22 7.80 -20.17
N GLU A 193 21.48 8.51 -19.30
CA GLU A 193 20.92 9.84 -19.53
C GLU A 193 21.06 10.71 -18.28
N SER A 194 21.20 12.05 -18.50
CA SER A 194 21.23 13.04 -17.42
C SER A 194 19.88 13.77 -17.30
N PHE A 195 19.52 14.11 -16.05
CA PHE A 195 18.29 14.82 -15.69
C PHE A 195 18.59 15.90 -14.65
N ASP A 196 17.77 16.95 -14.66
CA ASP A 196 17.83 18.03 -13.66
C ASP A 196 17.18 17.61 -12.34
N LEU A 197 16.25 16.62 -12.39
CA LEU A 197 15.54 16.06 -11.24
C LEU A 197 15.25 14.59 -11.47
N VAL A 198 15.46 13.76 -10.46
CA VAL A 198 15.03 12.35 -10.45
C VAL A 198 14.20 12.06 -9.20
N VAL A 199 13.03 11.48 -9.39
CA VAL A 199 12.21 10.97 -8.28
C VAL A 199 12.10 9.47 -8.39
N THR A 200 12.46 8.73 -7.33
CA THR A 200 12.37 7.28 -7.33
C THR A 200 11.20 6.79 -6.49
N CYS A 201 10.33 6.00 -7.13
CA CYS A 201 9.12 5.40 -6.57
C CYS A 201 9.17 3.88 -6.78
N ALA A 202 10.29 3.25 -6.38
CA ALA A 202 10.64 1.88 -6.75
C ALA A 202 9.99 0.79 -5.87
N GLY A 203 9.02 1.14 -4.99
CA GLY A 203 8.22 0.20 -4.20
C GLY A 203 9.06 -0.85 -3.47
N LEU A 204 8.92 -2.12 -3.83
CA LEU A 204 9.66 -3.24 -3.24
C LEU A 204 11.20 -3.13 -3.40
N HIS A 205 11.68 -2.32 -4.32
CA HIS A 205 13.11 -2.10 -4.57
C HIS A 205 13.61 -0.72 -4.10
N SER A 206 12.82 0.05 -3.36
CA SER A 206 13.12 1.43 -2.95
C SER A 206 14.44 1.56 -2.20
N ASP A 207 14.76 0.64 -1.30
CA ASP A 207 16.03 0.61 -0.56
C ASP A 207 17.25 0.36 -1.46
N ARG A 208 17.09 -0.52 -2.46
CA ARG A 208 18.16 -0.84 -3.42
C ARG A 208 18.44 0.33 -4.35
N VAL A 209 17.37 0.94 -4.87
CA VAL A 209 17.50 2.09 -5.79
C VAL A 209 18.09 3.31 -5.06
N ALA A 210 17.71 3.55 -3.80
CA ALA A 210 18.30 4.64 -3.01
C ALA A 210 19.81 4.46 -2.79
N VAL A 211 20.27 3.22 -2.57
CA VAL A 211 21.72 2.93 -2.43
C VAL A 211 22.51 3.22 -3.71
N LEU A 212 21.89 3.13 -4.89
CA LEU A 212 22.57 3.49 -6.16
C LEU A 212 23.01 4.96 -6.20
N SER A 213 22.31 5.85 -5.53
CA SER A 213 22.64 7.27 -5.43
C SER A 213 23.51 7.64 -4.22
N GLY A 214 23.97 6.65 -3.46
CA GLY A 214 24.79 6.86 -2.27
C GLY A 214 24.03 7.00 -0.96
N GLU A 215 22.69 6.85 -0.98
CA GLU A 215 21.87 6.90 0.23
C GLU A 215 22.15 5.73 1.19
N SER A 216 21.80 5.92 2.46
CA SER A 216 21.91 4.90 3.49
C SER A 216 21.19 3.60 3.11
N ARG A 217 21.73 2.46 3.54
CA ARG A 217 21.08 1.16 3.42
C ARG A 217 19.88 0.98 4.36
N SER A 218 19.70 1.85 5.37
CA SER A 218 18.59 1.82 6.32
C SER A 218 17.57 2.91 5.98
N PRO A 219 16.25 2.64 6.10
CA PRO A 219 15.65 1.34 6.36
C PRO A 219 15.77 0.38 5.15
N ARG A 220 15.76 -0.93 5.44
CA ARG A 220 15.76 -1.97 4.40
C ARG A 220 14.36 -2.51 4.15
N VAL A 221 14.03 -2.85 2.92
CA VAL A 221 12.77 -3.53 2.60
C VAL A 221 12.92 -5.02 2.87
N VAL A 222 12.13 -5.51 3.83
CA VAL A 222 11.90 -6.94 4.07
C VAL A 222 10.53 -7.27 3.50
N PRO A 223 10.43 -8.16 2.47
CA PRO A 223 9.15 -8.45 1.84
C PRO A 223 8.32 -9.40 2.71
N PHE A 224 7.05 -9.04 2.97
CA PHE A 224 6.07 -9.92 3.62
C PHE A 224 4.94 -10.24 2.65
N SER A 225 4.73 -11.52 2.38
CA SER A 225 3.58 -11.99 1.60
C SER A 225 2.32 -12.07 2.45
N GLY A 226 1.20 -11.82 1.80
CA GLY A 226 -0.12 -12.08 2.33
C GLY A 226 -0.94 -12.88 1.32
N ASP A 227 -1.34 -14.08 1.71
CA ASP A 227 -2.25 -14.90 0.91
C ASP A 227 -3.69 -14.54 1.21
N TYR A 228 -4.50 -14.51 0.17
CA TYR A 228 -5.95 -14.35 0.28
C TYR A 228 -6.68 -15.62 -0.14
N PHE A 229 -7.89 -15.75 0.35
CA PHE A 229 -8.90 -16.64 -0.20
C PHE A 229 -10.01 -15.81 -0.86
N LEU A 230 -10.66 -16.39 -1.86
CA LEU A 230 -11.85 -15.81 -2.49
C LEU A 230 -13.06 -16.61 -2.05
N VAL A 231 -14.09 -15.89 -1.60
CA VAL A 231 -15.40 -16.47 -1.34
C VAL A 231 -16.06 -16.81 -2.67
N GLN A 232 -16.70 -17.95 -2.78
CA GLN A 232 -17.44 -18.37 -3.98
C GLN A 232 -18.54 -17.37 -4.33
N PRO A 233 -18.81 -17.10 -5.61
CA PRO A 233 -19.77 -16.07 -6.03
C PRO A 233 -21.16 -16.26 -5.42
N GLU A 234 -21.61 -17.50 -5.26
CA GLU A 234 -22.92 -17.85 -4.70
C GLU A 234 -23.05 -17.45 -3.23
N ARG A 235 -21.93 -17.24 -2.55
CA ARG A 235 -21.83 -16.85 -1.13
C ARG A 235 -21.39 -15.41 -0.94
N SER A 236 -21.26 -14.63 -2.02
CA SER A 236 -20.80 -13.23 -1.95
C SER A 236 -21.74 -12.32 -1.14
N SER A 237 -23.03 -12.69 -1.02
CA SER A 237 -24.02 -11.97 -0.19
C SER A 237 -23.74 -12.00 1.31
N LEU A 238 -22.83 -12.86 1.78
CA LEU A 238 -22.40 -12.90 3.19
C LEU A 238 -21.72 -11.61 3.66
N VAL A 239 -21.20 -10.80 2.73
CA VAL A 239 -20.49 -9.55 3.05
C VAL A 239 -20.93 -8.46 2.09
N LYS A 240 -21.46 -7.36 2.62
CA LYS A 240 -21.91 -6.21 1.82
C LYS A 240 -20.80 -5.20 1.57
N GLY A 241 -19.90 -5.02 2.53
CA GLY A 241 -18.81 -4.04 2.49
C GLY A 241 -17.47 -4.62 2.99
N LEU A 242 -16.95 -4.04 4.05
CA LEU A 242 -15.66 -4.41 4.63
C LEU A 242 -15.83 -4.76 6.11
N ILE A 243 -15.45 -5.97 6.51
CA ILE A 243 -15.55 -6.46 7.89
C ILE A 243 -14.13 -6.71 8.42
N TYR A 244 -13.70 -5.91 9.38
CA TYR A 244 -12.35 -5.91 9.93
C TYR A 244 -12.37 -6.19 11.43
N PRO A 245 -11.36 -6.89 11.98
CA PRO A 245 -11.17 -7.00 13.42
C PRO A 245 -10.68 -5.69 14.02
N VAL A 246 -10.86 -5.51 15.33
CA VAL A 246 -10.08 -4.55 16.10
C VAL A 246 -8.62 -4.98 16.09
N PRO A 247 -7.67 -4.12 15.64
CA PRO A 247 -6.26 -4.45 15.65
C PRO A 247 -5.76 -4.81 17.06
N ASP A 248 -4.96 -5.88 17.14
CA ASP A 248 -4.30 -6.28 18.36
C ASP A 248 -2.82 -5.85 18.29
N PRO A 249 -2.37 -4.91 19.16
CA PRO A 249 -1.01 -4.37 19.12
C PRO A 249 0.10 -5.40 19.38
N ARG A 250 -0.26 -6.58 19.89
CA ARG A 250 0.69 -7.70 20.05
C ARG A 250 1.12 -8.31 18.71
N TYR A 251 0.39 -8.00 17.63
CA TYR A 251 0.66 -8.51 16.29
C TYR A 251 1.00 -7.37 15.34
N PRO A 252 2.12 -7.47 14.58
CA PRO A 252 2.57 -6.40 13.70
C PRO A 252 1.67 -6.21 12.46
N PHE A 253 0.80 -7.17 12.18
CA PHE A 253 -0.11 -7.14 11.04
C PHE A 253 -1.56 -7.35 11.49
N LEU A 254 -2.48 -6.73 10.75
CA LEU A 254 -3.91 -6.87 11.00
C LEU A 254 -4.35 -8.32 10.77
N GLY A 255 -5.24 -8.82 11.62
CA GLY A 255 -5.83 -10.15 11.51
C GLY A 255 -6.67 -10.34 10.24
N VAL A 256 -7.09 -11.58 10.00
CA VAL A 256 -7.94 -11.95 8.86
C VAL A 256 -9.21 -11.09 8.84
N HIS A 257 -9.52 -10.51 7.69
CA HIS A 257 -10.69 -9.67 7.47
C HIS A 257 -11.36 -9.99 6.13
N LEU A 258 -12.60 -9.57 5.97
CA LEU A 258 -13.37 -9.78 4.75
C LEU A 258 -13.49 -8.46 4.00
N THR A 259 -13.21 -8.51 2.70
CA THR A 259 -13.12 -7.32 1.85
C THR A 259 -13.90 -7.54 0.56
N LYS A 260 -14.95 -6.74 0.36
CA LYS A 260 -15.59 -6.63 -0.95
C LYS A 260 -14.61 -5.97 -1.92
N ARG A 261 -14.51 -6.51 -3.11
CA ARG A 261 -13.75 -5.93 -4.23
C ARG A 261 -14.67 -5.21 -5.19
N ILE A 262 -14.09 -4.33 -6.01
CA ILE A 262 -14.84 -3.57 -7.02
C ILE A 262 -15.45 -4.47 -8.11
N ASP A 263 -14.93 -5.67 -8.31
CA ASP A 263 -15.45 -6.71 -9.21
C ASP A 263 -16.58 -7.55 -8.57
N GLY A 264 -17.01 -7.23 -7.35
CA GLY A 264 -18.07 -7.90 -6.59
C GLY A 264 -17.62 -9.15 -5.82
N ARG A 265 -16.40 -9.65 -6.03
CA ARG A 265 -15.86 -10.78 -5.27
C ARG A 265 -15.54 -10.38 -3.83
N ILE A 266 -15.62 -11.35 -2.92
CA ILE A 266 -15.23 -11.15 -1.53
C ILE A 266 -13.88 -11.84 -1.30
N MET A 267 -12.90 -11.07 -0.80
CA MET A 267 -11.62 -11.60 -0.36
C MET A 267 -11.60 -11.79 1.16
N LEU A 268 -11.02 -12.89 1.57
CA LEU A 268 -10.74 -13.24 2.95
C LEU A 268 -9.23 -13.20 3.17
N GLY A 269 -8.77 -12.43 4.13
CA GLY A 269 -7.35 -12.30 4.42
C GLY A 269 -6.88 -10.86 4.55
N PRO A 270 -5.59 -10.62 4.39
CA PRO A 270 -4.51 -11.61 4.21
C PRO A 270 -3.93 -12.10 5.54
N ASN A 271 -3.16 -13.18 5.50
CA ASN A 271 -2.14 -13.49 6.51
C ASN A 271 -0.85 -12.69 6.25
N ALA A 272 0.20 -12.93 7.06
CA ALA A 272 1.47 -12.25 6.87
C ALA A 272 2.65 -13.16 7.23
N PHE A 273 3.53 -13.43 6.25
CA PHE A 273 4.74 -14.21 6.45
C PHE A 273 5.87 -13.74 5.54
N LEU A 274 7.12 -14.08 5.88
CA LEU A 274 8.27 -13.69 5.08
C LEU A 274 8.13 -14.21 3.64
N ALA A 275 8.21 -13.32 2.66
CA ALA A 275 8.25 -13.71 1.26
C ALA A 275 9.67 -14.13 0.87
N LEU A 276 9.79 -15.22 0.12
CA LEU A 276 11.09 -15.74 -0.39
C LEU A 276 11.59 -14.99 -1.64
N GLY A 277 10.98 -13.86 -1.96
CA GLY A 277 11.35 -12.96 -3.04
C GLY A 277 10.52 -11.68 -2.97
N ARG A 278 11.09 -10.58 -3.45
CA ARG A 278 10.39 -9.27 -3.50
C ARG A 278 9.23 -9.29 -4.49
N GLU A 279 9.25 -10.18 -5.44
CA GLU A 279 8.25 -10.33 -6.51
C GLU A 279 7.64 -11.74 -6.53
N ALA A 280 7.65 -12.44 -5.39
CA ALA A 280 7.12 -13.80 -5.25
C ALA A 280 5.58 -13.79 -5.13
N TYR A 281 4.88 -13.37 -6.18
CA TYR A 281 3.42 -13.29 -6.24
C TYR A 281 2.73 -14.64 -6.40
N THR A 282 3.48 -15.69 -6.75
CA THR A 282 3.01 -17.07 -6.68
C THR A 282 3.74 -17.83 -5.56
N ARG A 283 3.18 -18.97 -5.14
CA ARG A 283 3.80 -19.80 -4.08
C ARG A 283 5.07 -20.52 -4.55
N ARG A 284 5.30 -20.55 -5.86
CA ARG A 284 6.47 -21.20 -6.46
C ARG A 284 7.61 -20.22 -6.71
N ASP A 285 7.31 -18.94 -6.66
CA ASP A 285 8.32 -17.90 -6.89
C ASP A 285 9.21 -17.76 -5.65
N TRP A 286 10.49 -17.72 -5.89
CA TRP A 286 11.51 -17.50 -4.89
C TRP A 286 12.77 -16.86 -5.52
N SER A 287 13.55 -16.18 -4.71
CA SER A 287 14.78 -15.53 -5.12
C SER A 287 15.85 -15.75 -4.06
N VAL A 288 16.95 -16.41 -4.46
CA VAL A 288 18.12 -16.61 -3.57
C VAL A 288 18.63 -15.29 -3.04
N ARG A 289 18.78 -14.31 -3.93
CA ARG A 289 19.28 -12.97 -3.60
C ARG A 289 18.39 -12.27 -2.56
N ASP A 290 17.07 -12.32 -2.72
CA ASP A 290 16.14 -11.63 -1.85
C ASP A 290 16.00 -12.34 -0.50
N THR A 291 15.93 -13.67 -0.53
CA THR A 291 15.90 -14.51 0.67
C THR A 291 17.17 -14.32 1.50
N ALA A 292 18.34 -14.42 0.88
CA ALA A 292 19.63 -14.19 1.55
C ALA A 292 19.74 -12.75 2.10
N SER A 293 19.25 -11.76 1.36
CA SER A 293 19.21 -10.37 1.80
C SER A 293 18.32 -10.18 3.04
N ALA A 294 17.16 -10.84 3.11
CA ALA A 294 16.25 -10.74 4.25
C ALA A 294 16.78 -11.49 5.48
N ILE A 295 17.22 -12.75 5.29
CA ILE A 295 17.73 -13.61 6.38
C ILE A 295 19.10 -13.09 6.91
N GLY A 296 19.96 -12.56 6.04
CA GLY A 296 21.25 -11.96 6.43
C GLY A 296 21.13 -10.59 7.09
N PHE A 297 19.90 -10.06 7.27
CA PHE A 297 19.69 -8.76 7.88
C PHE A 297 19.46 -8.89 9.40
N PRO A 298 20.34 -8.34 10.27
CA PRO A 298 20.18 -8.46 11.72
C PRO A 298 18.86 -7.93 12.26
N GLY A 299 18.29 -6.88 11.64
CA GLY A 299 17.00 -6.31 12.01
C GLY A 299 15.87 -7.34 11.89
N PHE A 300 15.90 -8.19 10.86
CA PHE A 300 14.90 -9.26 10.69
C PHE A 300 14.90 -10.23 11.89
N TRP A 301 16.06 -10.64 12.39
CA TRP A 301 16.13 -11.55 13.53
C TRP A 301 15.72 -10.91 14.85
N ARG A 302 16.00 -9.61 15.04
CA ARG A 302 15.51 -8.85 16.20
C ARG A 302 13.99 -8.73 16.16
N PHE A 303 13.42 -8.39 15.00
CA PHE A 303 11.98 -8.39 14.79
C PHE A 303 11.37 -9.76 15.04
N ALA A 304 11.91 -10.82 14.45
CA ALA A 304 11.40 -12.19 14.58
C ALA A 304 11.38 -12.67 16.04
N ARG A 305 12.44 -12.39 16.83
CA ARG A 305 12.49 -12.73 18.26
C ARG A 305 11.41 -12.01 19.06
N GLY A 306 11.11 -10.76 18.76
CA GLY A 306 10.04 -10.00 19.41
C GLY A 306 8.62 -10.46 19.01
N ASN A 307 8.48 -11.23 17.92
CA ASN A 307 7.19 -11.58 17.31
C ASN A 307 6.97 -13.10 17.14
N VAL A 308 7.58 -13.94 17.98
CA VAL A 308 7.50 -15.41 17.87
C VAL A 308 6.05 -15.91 17.92
N ALA A 309 5.24 -15.39 18.85
CA ALA A 309 3.83 -15.77 18.97
C ALA A 309 3.03 -15.43 17.71
N ALA A 310 3.29 -14.27 17.10
CA ALA A 310 2.72 -13.87 15.82
C ALA A 310 3.14 -14.83 14.70
N ALA A 311 4.44 -15.16 14.61
CA ALA A 311 4.97 -16.07 13.60
C ALA A 311 4.34 -17.47 13.68
N VAL A 312 4.14 -18.02 14.88
CA VAL A 312 3.46 -19.31 15.08
C VAL A 312 1.99 -19.27 14.65
N ARG A 313 1.28 -18.20 14.99
CA ARG A 313 -0.11 -17.99 14.56
C ARG A 313 -0.21 -17.93 13.04
N GLU A 314 0.62 -17.11 12.41
CA GLU A 314 0.64 -16.93 10.97
C GLU A 314 1.01 -18.24 10.24
N ALA A 315 1.97 -19.02 10.75
CA ALA A 315 2.33 -20.32 10.19
C ALA A 315 1.13 -21.30 10.14
N ARG A 316 0.25 -21.28 11.15
CA ARG A 316 -0.97 -22.11 11.15
C ARG A 316 -1.92 -21.71 10.01
N THR A 317 -2.07 -20.42 9.73
CA THR A 317 -2.94 -19.92 8.65
C THR A 317 -2.35 -20.20 7.26
N VAL A 318 -1.02 -20.26 7.13
CA VAL A 318 -0.34 -20.64 5.88
C VAL A 318 -0.56 -22.13 5.56
N LEU A 319 -0.49 -22.98 6.59
CA LEU A 319 -0.56 -24.42 6.44
C LEU A 319 -2.00 -24.95 6.34
N SER A 320 -2.99 -24.26 6.91
CA SER A 320 -4.37 -24.72 7.00
C SER A 320 -5.37 -23.66 6.59
N ALA A 321 -6.05 -23.90 5.46
CA ALA A 321 -7.19 -23.08 5.04
C ALA A 321 -8.35 -23.11 6.05
N GLU A 322 -8.51 -24.24 6.76
CA GLU A 322 -9.47 -24.38 7.86
C GLU A 322 -9.18 -23.41 9.01
N ALA A 323 -7.90 -23.33 9.43
CA ALA A 323 -7.49 -22.38 10.47
C ALA A 323 -7.72 -20.93 10.03
N PHE A 324 -7.52 -20.64 8.74
CA PHE A 324 -7.77 -19.33 8.15
C PHE A 324 -9.26 -18.96 8.18
N VAL A 325 -10.13 -19.89 7.78
CA VAL A 325 -11.59 -19.70 7.81
C VAL A 325 -12.10 -19.54 9.23
N ARG A 326 -11.58 -20.29 10.21
CA ARG A 326 -11.95 -20.13 11.63
C ARG A 326 -11.70 -18.72 12.17
N GLU A 327 -10.64 -18.04 11.71
CA GLU A 327 -10.43 -16.64 12.10
C GLU A 327 -11.54 -15.72 11.55
N ALA A 328 -12.00 -15.96 10.33
CA ALA A 328 -13.11 -15.20 9.75
C ALA A 328 -14.46 -15.51 10.40
N GLN A 329 -14.69 -16.75 10.81
CA GLN A 329 -15.93 -17.21 11.48
C GLN A 329 -16.18 -16.48 12.81
N LYS A 330 -15.16 -15.90 13.43
CA LYS A 330 -15.33 -15.04 14.60
C LYS A 330 -16.24 -13.85 14.30
N TYR A 331 -16.19 -13.35 13.07
CA TYR A 331 -16.92 -12.16 12.62
C TYR A 331 -18.10 -12.49 11.72
N VAL A 332 -17.98 -13.53 10.87
CA VAL A 332 -19.03 -14.01 9.97
C VAL A 332 -19.13 -15.54 10.13
N PRO A 333 -19.91 -16.01 11.12
CA PRO A 333 -20.01 -17.45 11.43
C PRO A 333 -20.49 -18.32 10.27
N ASP A 334 -21.26 -17.75 9.35
CA ASP A 334 -21.87 -18.44 8.22
C ASP A 334 -20.87 -18.78 7.09
N VAL A 335 -19.63 -18.27 7.14
CA VAL A 335 -18.57 -18.64 6.20
C VAL A 335 -18.00 -20.01 6.57
N CYS A 336 -17.95 -20.93 5.63
CA CYS A 336 -17.35 -22.24 5.86
C CYS A 336 -16.18 -22.53 4.90
N ARG A 337 -15.43 -23.63 5.18
CA ARG A 337 -14.28 -24.02 4.34
C ARG A 337 -14.66 -24.31 2.89
N ALA A 338 -15.85 -24.83 2.66
CA ALA A 338 -16.35 -25.11 1.30
C ALA A 338 -16.64 -23.85 0.48
N ASP A 339 -16.91 -22.71 1.17
CA ASP A 339 -17.24 -21.44 0.51
C ASP A 339 -16.01 -20.74 -0.06
N VAL A 340 -14.77 -21.19 0.24
CA VAL A 340 -13.58 -20.45 -0.12
C VAL A 340 -12.62 -21.22 -1.01
N THR A 341 -12.07 -20.55 -2.00
CA THR A 341 -11.00 -21.02 -2.86
C THR A 341 -9.73 -20.18 -2.67
N ARG A 342 -8.58 -20.67 -3.08
CA ARG A 342 -7.33 -19.91 -3.01
C ARG A 342 -7.41 -18.68 -3.91
N GLY A 343 -7.09 -17.53 -3.34
CA GLY A 343 -7.06 -16.24 -4.00
C GLY A 343 -5.65 -15.78 -4.38
N PRO A 344 -5.52 -14.51 -4.75
CA PRO A 344 -4.24 -13.89 -5.10
C PRO A 344 -3.31 -13.77 -3.89
N ARG A 345 -2.07 -13.39 -4.16
CA ARG A 345 -1.05 -13.04 -3.17
C ARG A 345 -0.62 -11.60 -3.35
N GLY A 346 -0.52 -10.86 -2.24
CA GLY A 346 0.13 -9.55 -2.20
C GLY A 346 1.50 -9.63 -1.53
N ILE A 347 2.39 -8.68 -1.84
CA ILE A 347 3.67 -8.54 -1.15
C ILE A 347 3.76 -7.12 -0.60
N ARG A 348 3.99 -7.02 0.72
CA ARG A 348 4.21 -5.75 1.41
C ARG A 348 5.70 -5.43 1.41
N ALA A 349 6.06 -4.24 0.96
CA ALA A 349 7.40 -3.68 1.10
C ALA A 349 7.53 -3.11 2.53
N GLN A 350 7.85 -3.98 3.51
CA GLN A 350 7.96 -3.53 4.88
C GLN A 350 9.36 -2.96 5.12
N ALA A 351 9.44 -1.65 5.30
CA ALA A 351 10.67 -1.00 5.70
C ALA A 351 10.99 -1.31 7.16
N MET A 352 12.20 -1.77 7.40
CA MET A 352 12.67 -2.24 8.71
C MET A 352 14.05 -1.66 9.01
N ASN A 353 14.23 -1.19 10.24
CA ASN A 353 15.49 -0.68 10.77
C ASN A 353 16.40 -1.80 11.28
N ALA A 354 17.67 -1.46 11.49
CA ALA A 354 18.67 -2.42 11.97
C ALA A 354 18.36 -2.95 13.39
N ASP A 355 17.62 -2.21 14.19
CA ASP A 355 17.16 -2.63 15.54
C ASP A 355 15.94 -3.55 15.51
N GLY A 356 15.32 -3.77 14.33
CA GLY A 356 14.12 -4.57 14.12
C GLY A 356 12.82 -3.79 14.21
N SER A 357 12.85 -2.48 14.47
CA SER A 357 11.66 -1.64 14.40
C SER A 357 11.17 -1.51 12.95
N LEU A 358 9.85 -1.40 12.79
CA LEU A 358 9.20 -1.18 11.49
C LEU A 358 8.97 0.32 11.29
N GLU A 359 9.26 0.80 10.10
CA GLU A 359 8.86 2.15 9.69
C GLU A 359 7.37 2.16 9.40
N ASP A 360 6.61 2.87 10.23
CA ASP A 360 5.15 2.94 10.12
C ASP A 360 4.66 4.14 9.31
N ASP A 361 5.43 5.22 9.18
CA ASP A 361 5.06 6.40 8.39
C ASP A 361 5.72 6.41 7.00
N PHE A 362 5.35 7.36 6.16
CA PHE A 362 5.99 7.59 4.87
C PHE A 362 7.41 8.12 5.09
N VAL A 363 8.37 7.56 4.36
CA VAL A 363 9.78 7.98 4.40
C VAL A 363 10.17 8.49 3.03
N ILE A 364 10.44 9.80 2.97
CA ILE A 364 10.90 10.49 1.76
C ILE A 364 12.25 11.12 2.08
N THR A 365 13.28 10.70 1.37
CA THR A 365 14.66 11.19 1.55
C THR A 365 15.19 11.73 0.24
N GLY A 366 16.41 12.21 0.23
CA GLY A 366 17.10 12.60 -0.99
C GLY A 366 18.14 13.69 -0.76
N ALA A 367 19.05 13.81 -1.72
CA ALA A 367 20.07 14.82 -1.75
C ALA A 367 20.22 15.40 -3.16
N HIS A 368 20.57 16.68 -3.25
CA HIS A 368 20.78 17.37 -4.53
C HIS A 368 19.58 17.22 -5.50
N ARG A 369 19.77 16.48 -6.56
CA ARG A 369 18.82 16.31 -7.69
C ARG A 369 18.02 15.02 -7.63
N VAL A 370 18.13 14.26 -6.54
CA VAL A 370 17.43 12.96 -6.39
C VAL A 370 16.56 12.97 -5.15
N ILE A 371 15.31 12.54 -5.31
CA ILE A 371 14.35 12.31 -4.22
C ILE A 371 13.92 10.85 -4.26
N HIS A 372 13.87 10.22 -3.09
CA HIS A 372 13.49 8.83 -2.93
C HIS A 372 12.23 8.70 -2.08
N VAL A 373 11.20 8.07 -2.62
CA VAL A 373 10.10 7.52 -1.81
C VAL A 373 10.55 6.16 -1.29
N ARG A 374 11.12 6.15 -0.08
CA ARG A 374 11.76 4.96 0.51
C ARG A 374 10.78 4.01 1.18
N ASN A 375 9.71 4.56 1.77
CA ASN A 375 8.66 3.80 2.41
C ASN A 375 7.32 4.46 2.15
N ALA A 376 6.40 3.70 1.57
CA ALA A 376 5.01 4.10 1.40
C ALA A 376 4.09 2.92 1.74
N PRO A 377 3.99 2.58 3.05
CA PRO A 377 3.13 1.49 3.49
C PRO A 377 1.66 1.84 3.28
N SER A 378 0.75 0.88 3.54
CA SER A 378 -0.68 1.20 3.56
C SER A 378 -0.96 2.39 4.50
N PRO A 379 -1.61 3.45 4.01
CA PRO A 379 -2.49 3.56 2.86
C PRO A 379 -1.83 4.17 1.59
N GLY A 380 -0.63 3.78 1.21
CA GLY A 380 0.15 4.41 0.14
C GLY A 380 -0.60 4.54 -1.20
N ALA A 381 -1.42 3.55 -1.60
CA ALA A 381 -2.21 3.64 -2.82
C ALA A 381 -3.35 4.67 -2.70
N THR A 382 -4.09 4.69 -1.57
CA THR A 382 -5.10 5.71 -1.27
C THR A 382 -4.50 7.11 -1.27
N SER A 383 -3.29 7.24 -0.72
CA SER A 383 -2.59 8.52 -0.55
C SER A 383 -1.78 8.93 -1.79
N SER A 384 -1.77 8.15 -2.86
CA SER A 384 -0.82 8.29 -3.97
C SER A 384 -0.79 9.68 -4.60
N LEU A 385 -1.95 10.30 -4.82
CA LEU A 385 -2.05 11.65 -5.37
C LEU A 385 -1.57 12.72 -4.36
N ALA A 386 -1.89 12.55 -3.07
CA ALA A 386 -1.40 13.45 -2.02
C ALA A 386 0.10 13.27 -1.74
N ILE A 387 0.63 12.05 -1.87
CA ILE A 387 2.07 11.78 -1.83
C ILE A 387 2.75 12.50 -3.00
N ALA A 388 2.14 12.49 -4.19
CA ALA A 388 2.67 13.19 -5.36
C ALA A 388 2.75 14.69 -5.14
N GLU A 389 1.67 15.34 -4.63
CA GLU A 389 1.69 16.76 -4.23
C GLU A 389 2.87 17.02 -3.27
N TYR A 390 2.97 16.23 -2.20
CA TYR A 390 4.02 16.41 -1.19
C TYR A 390 5.44 16.24 -1.75
N VAL A 391 5.68 15.21 -2.56
CA VAL A 391 6.99 14.93 -3.16
C VAL A 391 7.40 16.01 -4.15
N VAL A 392 6.44 16.53 -4.92
CA VAL A 392 6.72 17.61 -5.89
C VAL A 392 6.96 18.94 -5.17
N ASP A 393 6.25 19.25 -4.09
CA ASP A 393 6.53 20.42 -3.25
C ASP A 393 7.97 20.39 -2.69
N GLU A 394 8.40 19.23 -2.17
CA GLU A 394 9.78 19.00 -1.73
C GLU A 394 10.80 19.18 -2.87
N ALA A 395 10.47 18.70 -4.08
CA ALA A 395 11.34 18.83 -5.24
C ALA A 395 11.52 20.28 -5.67
N LEU A 396 10.44 21.04 -5.73
CA LEU A 396 10.45 22.46 -6.10
C LEU A 396 11.17 23.32 -5.05
N ALA A 397 10.95 23.06 -3.77
CA ALA A 397 11.65 23.74 -2.69
C ALA A 397 13.18 23.57 -2.77
N ARG A 398 13.66 22.38 -3.12
CA ARG A 398 15.10 22.10 -3.31
C ARG A 398 15.70 22.70 -4.58
N ALA A 399 14.87 22.92 -5.62
CA ALA A 399 15.33 23.53 -6.86
C ALA A 399 15.56 25.04 -6.73
N THR A 400 14.92 25.70 -5.74
CA THR A 400 14.97 27.12 -5.49
C THR A 400 15.98 27.55 -4.41
N GLY A 401 16.53 26.62 -3.64
CA GLY A 401 17.56 26.85 -2.61
C GLY A 401 18.94 26.36 -3.09
#